data_06feaac3525d0f55516e1961e39f6dc6
#
_entry.id   06feaac3525d0f55516e1961e39f6dc6
#
_cell.length_a   1.000
_cell.length_b   1.000
_cell.length_c   1.000
_cell.angle_alpha   90.00
_cell.angle_beta   90.00
_cell.angle_gamma   90.00
#
_symmetry.space_group_name_H-M   'P 1'
#
loop_
_entity.id
_entity.type
_entity.pdbx_description
1 polymer ?
#
loop_
_entity_poly.entity_id
_entity_poly.type
_entity_poly.pdbx_seq_one_letter_code
_entity_poly.pdbx_strand_id
1 'polypeptide(L)'
;RRDEHGISHLLEHMAFKGTKRRTARQIAETIEAVGGDLNAATSAESTGYFARVLKADVPLAIDVLSDILSEPIFDAEELRREQNVIVQEIGATEDAPDDLVFDRLQETAFPLQPIGRSILGTPDTVRSFNSSRLRAYLTRNYRAPNMVVAAAGAIEHDAIVAEVDKRLASFKGPAAPDPEPAHFRGGTKVETRELEQVHIAMALQGLPVRDEQLYSLQVFTSVLGGGMSSRLFQEVREIRGLCYAIHAFHMPFADTGLFGLYAGTDESDAPELMRVVIDQISNATETLNDTEVNRAKAQMKAGLLMALESSEARVGQLARQMLAYGRPMPLEEIVAKVDAVTIESARAAGSALISRAKPAIAALGPGSGLASTAAIAESLVRRAA
;
A
#
# COMPACT_ATOMS: atom_id res chain seq x y z
N ARG A 1 17.71 -3.96 5.22
CA ARG A 1 19.03 -3.33 5.33
C ARG A 1 19.08 -2.12 4.40
N ARG A 2 19.92 -1.12 4.72
CA ARG A 2 20.00 0.10 3.87
C ARG A 2 20.60 -0.19 2.49
N ASP A 3 21.55 -1.08 2.42
CA ASP A 3 22.20 -1.52 1.18
C ASP A 3 21.36 -2.47 0.32
N GLU A 4 20.14 -2.82 0.78
CA GLU A 4 19.16 -3.63 0.05
C GLU A 4 17.92 -2.82 -0.37
N HIS A 5 17.98 -1.49 -0.28
CA HIS A 5 16.87 -0.62 -0.67
C HIS A 5 16.55 -0.77 -2.16
N GLY A 6 15.32 -1.19 -2.48
CA GLY A 6 14.85 -1.49 -3.83
C GLY A 6 15.10 -2.93 -4.33
N ILE A 7 15.75 -3.81 -3.53
CA ILE A 7 16.11 -5.15 -4.00
C ILE A 7 14.89 -6.07 -4.23
N SER A 8 13.81 -5.92 -3.44
CA SER A 8 12.60 -6.73 -3.64
C SER A 8 11.89 -6.38 -4.94
N HIS A 9 11.84 -5.12 -5.31
CA HIS A 9 11.28 -4.66 -6.58
C HIS A 9 12.14 -5.12 -7.77
N LEU A 10 13.45 -4.97 -7.69
CA LEU A 10 14.34 -5.51 -8.73
C LEU A 10 14.24 -7.05 -8.83
N LEU A 11 14.07 -7.77 -7.72
CA LEU A 11 13.86 -9.21 -7.74
C LEU A 11 12.54 -9.59 -8.45
N GLU A 12 11.49 -8.80 -8.24
CA GLU A 12 10.21 -8.95 -8.94
C GLU A 12 10.44 -8.90 -10.46
N HIS A 13 11.06 -7.84 -10.96
CA HIS A 13 11.39 -7.72 -12.40
C HIS A 13 12.22 -8.90 -12.91
N MET A 14 13.25 -9.27 -12.16
CA MET A 14 14.17 -10.32 -12.56
C MET A 14 13.59 -11.73 -12.50
N ALA A 15 12.47 -11.95 -11.80
CA ALA A 15 11.77 -13.23 -11.80
C ALA A 15 11.24 -13.61 -13.19
N PHE A 16 10.87 -12.61 -14.00
CA PHE A 16 10.35 -12.79 -15.36
C PHE A 16 11.45 -12.85 -16.44
N LYS A 17 12.71 -12.64 -16.10
CA LYS A 17 13.81 -12.53 -17.05
C LYS A 17 14.55 -13.85 -17.33
N GLY A 18 13.88 -14.95 -17.09
CA GLY A 18 14.31 -16.30 -17.41
C GLY A 18 14.63 -17.17 -16.22
N THR A 19 14.35 -18.45 -16.42
CA THR A 19 14.60 -19.54 -15.49
C THR A 19 15.56 -20.57 -16.14
N LYS A 20 15.93 -21.60 -15.39
CA LYS A 20 16.66 -22.74 -16.00
C LYS A 20 15.86 -23.48 -17.08
N ARG A 21 14.53 -23.36 -17.04
CA ARG A 21 13.61 -24.09 -17.94
C ARG A 21 13.05 -23.24 -19.07
N ARG A 22 12.93 -21.93 -18.85
CA ARG A 22 12.26 -21.01 -19.78
C ARG A 22 13.05 -19.72 -19.96
N THR A 23 13.14 -19.25 -21.18
CA THR A 23 13.57 -17.87 -21.45
C THR A 23 12.47 -16.89 -21.03
N ALA A 24 12.79 -15.60 -20.89
CA ALA A 24 11.82 -14.54 -20.59
C ALA A 24 10.64 -14.55 -21.59
N ARG A 25 10.94 -14.71 -22.88
CA ARG A 25 9.93 -14.81 -23.92
C ARG A 25 9.03 -16.05 -23.75
N GLN A 26 9.60 -17.21 -23.44
CA GLN A 26 8.82 -18.42 -23.20
C GLN A 26 7.94 -18.34 -21.95
N ILE A 27 8.35 -17.59 -20.91
CA ILE A 27 7.50 -17.36 -19.73
C ILE A 27 6.22 -16.63 -20.17
N ALA A 28 6.34 -15.54 -20.91
CA ALA A 28 5.20 -14.79 -21.41
C ALA A 28 4.34 -15.63 -22.39
N GLU A 29 4.95 -16.19 -23.45
CA GLU A 29 4.25 -16.96 -24.46
C GLU A 29 3.51 -18.19 -23.88
N THR A 30 4.04 -18.82 -22.84
CA THR A 30 3.41 -19.99 -22.20
C THR A 30 2.05 -19.65 -21.57
N ILE A 31 1.91 -18.51 -20.94
CA ILE A 31 0.66 -18.07 -20.32
C ILE A 31 -0.26 -17.41 -21.34
N GLU A 32 0.27 -16.60 -22.24
CA GLU A 32 -0.50 -15.93 -23.30
C GLU A 32 -1.13 -16.95 -24.28
N ALA A 33 -0.43 -18.06 -24.57
CA ALA A 33 -0.92 -19.11 -25.47
C ALA A 33 -2.24 -19.77 -24.97
N VAL A 34 -2.51 -19.73 -23.67
CA VAL A 34 -3.78 -20.20 -23.08
C VAL A 34 -4.74 -19.04 -22.74
N GLY A 35 -4.46 -17.84 -23.25
CA GLY A 35 -5.27 -16.65 -22.98
C GLY A 35 -5.19 -16.18 -21.54
N GLY A 36 -4.14 -16.56 -20.84
CA GLY A 36 -3.90 -16.18 -19.45
C GLY A 36 -3.16 -14.85 -19.33
N ASP A 37 -3.06 -14.38 -18.07
CA ASP A 37 -2.33 -13.19 -17.65
C ASP A 37 -1.40 -13.55 -16.49
N LEU A 38 -0.18 -13.00 -16.49
CA LEU A 38 0.84 -13.25 -15.48
C LEU A 38 1.47 -11.92 -15.08
N ASN A 39 1.48 -11.62 -13.78
CA ASN A 39 1.99 -10.35 -13.28
C ASN A 39 2.55 -10.48 -11.86
N ALA A 40 3.15 -9.41 -11.36
CA ALA A 40 3.58 -9.28 -9.96
C ALA A 40 3.43 -7.84 -9.48
N ALA A 41 3.46 -7.65 -8.17
CA ALA A 41 3.45 -6.34 -7.54
C ALA A 41 4.19 -6.38 -6.20
N THR A 42 5.09 -5.42 -6.00
CA THR A 42 5.80 -5.22 -4.73
C THR A 42 5.16 -4.08 -3.96
N SER A 43 4.89 -4.32 -2.68
CA SER A 43 4.45 -3.32 -1.72
C SER A 43 5.50 -3.13 -0.61
N ALA A 44 5.20 -2.28 0.36
CA ALA A 44 6.10 -2.03 1.49
C ALA A 44 6.41 -3.28 2.33
N GLU A 45 5.48 -4.25 2.42
CA GLU A 45 5.59 -5.42 3.29
C GLU A 45 5.55 -6.77 2.54
N SER A 46 5.15 -6.80 1.28
CA SER A 46 5.00 -8.05 0.52
C SER A 46 5.24 -7.88 -0.96
N THR A 47 5.64 -8.97 -1.62
CA THR A 47 5.63 -9.09 -3.09
C THR A 47 4.68 -10.21 -3.46
N GLY A 48 3.70 -9.93 -4.31
CA GLY A 48 2.76 -10.89 -4.86
C GLY A 48 3.10 -11.24 -6.30
N TYR A 49 3.11 -12.53 -6.64
CA TYR A 49 3.21 -13.05 -8.00
C TYR A 49 1.90 -13.77 -8.30
N PHE A 50 1.23 -13.42 -9.36
CA PHE A 50 -0.11 -13.94 -9.64
C PHE A 50 -0.33 -14.21 -11.12
N ALA A 51 -1.22 -15.17 -11.38
CA ALA A 51 -1.65 -15.50 -12.72
C ALA A 51 -3.17 -15.67 -12.75
N ARG A 52 -3.77 -15.33 -13.87
CA ARG A 52 -5.19 -15.53 -14.16
C ARG A 52 -5.31 -16.37 -15.43
N VAL A 53 -5.95 -17.52 -15.30
CA VAL A 53 -6.10 -18.51 -16.38
C VAL A 53 -7.47 -19.17 -16.34
N LEU A 54 -7.84 -19.91 -17.38
CA LEU A 54 -9.01 -20.77 -17.36
C LEU A 54 -8.75 -22.00 -16.45
N LYS A 55 -9.84 -22.65 -15.98
CA LYS A 55 -9.78 -23.81 -15.07
C LYS A 55 -8.81 -24.89 -15.52
N ALA A 56 -8.80 -25.22 -16.81
CA ALA A 56 -7.97 -26.29 -17.38
C ALA A 56 -6.47 -26.00 -17.26
N ASP A 57 -6.09 -24.71 -17.20
CA ASP A 57 -4.71 -24.24 -17.26
C ASP A 57 -4.13 -23.86 -15.90
N VAL A 58 -4.88 -24.09 -14.82
CA VAL A 58 -4.42 -23.83 -13.43
C VAL A 58 -3.10 -24.56 -13.11
N PRO A 59 -2.91 -25.86 -13.48
CA PRO A 59 -1.63 -26.53 -13.26
C PRO A 59 -0.46 -25.87 -13.99
N LEU A 60 -0.69 -25.30 -15.18
CA LEU A 60 0.31 -24.56 -15.95
C LEU A 60 0.68 -23.24 -15.24
N ALA A 61 -0.31 -22.50 -14.75
CA ALA A 61 -0.07 -21.27 -13.99
C ALA A 61 0.77 -21.52 -12.75
N ILE A 62 0.46 -22.57 -11.97
CA ILE A 62 1.25 -22.97 -10.80
C ILE A 62 2.67 -23.38 -11.21
N ASP A 63 2.83 -24.09 -12.33
CA ASP A 63 4.14 -24.48 -12.86
C ASP A 63 5.00 -23.26 -13.21
N VAL A 64 4.43 -22.28 -13.91
CA VAL A 64 5.16 -21.06 -14.30
C VAL A 64 5.51 -20.21 -13.08
N LEU A 65 4.54 -19.96 -12.17
CA LEU A 65 4.79 -19.22 -10.92
C LEU A 65 5.86 -19.89 -10.07
N SER A 66 5.83 -21.20 -9.96
CA SER A 66 6.84 -21.96 -9.20
C SER A 66 8.21 -21.87 -9.85
N ASP A 67 8.30 -21.92 -11.16
CA ASP A 67 9.53 -21.87 -11.94
C ASP A 67 10.25 -20.52 -11.79
N ILE A 68 9.51 -19.43 -11.98
CA ILE A 68 10.08 -18.06 -11.87
C ILE A 68 10.58 -17.73 -10.46
N LEU A 69 10.01 -18.36 -9.43
CA LEU A 69 10.42 -18.17 -8.04
C LEU A 69 11.55 -19.10 -7.60
N SER A 70 11.52 -20.37 -8.03
CA SER A 70 12.47 -21.37 -7.52
C SER A 70 13.80 -21.41 -8.29
N GLU A 71 13.78 -21.15 -9.59
CA GLU A 71 14.94 -21.33 -10.45
C GLU A 71 15.28 -20.13 -11.39
N PRO A 72 15.16 -18.86 -10.93
CA PRO A 72 15.55 -17.72 -11.75
C PRO A 72 17.05 -17.74 -12.02
N ILE A 73 17.46 -17.45 -13.26
CA ILE A 73 18.89 -17.47 -13.63
C ILE A 73 19.62 -16.18 -13.24
N PHE A 74 18.91 -15.05 -13.16
CA PHE A 74 19.48 -13.72 -12.90
C PHE A 74 20.64 -13.40 -13.83
N ASP A 75 20.37 -13.48 -15.15
CA ASP A 75 21.35 -13.18 -16.18
C ASP A 75 21.92 -11.76 -15.99
N ALA A 76 23.22 -11.59 -16.19
CA ALA A 76 23.89 -10.33 -15.91
C ALA A 76 23.54 -9.21 -16.93
N GLU A 77 23.22 -9.58 -18.17
CA GLU A 77 22.82 -8.62 -19.19
C GLU A 77 21.37 -8.17 -18.96
N GLU A 78 20.47 -9.11 -18.70
CA GLU A 78 19.07 -8.80 -18.32
C GLU A 78 19.03 -7.95 -17.04
N LEU A 79 19.87 -8.26 -16.06
CA LEU A 79 19.96 -7.47 -14.82
C LEU A 79 20.32 -6.01 -15.10
N ARG A 80 21.31 -5.77 -15.98
CA ARG A 80 21.65 -4.39 -16.36
C ARG A 80 20.52 -3.67 -17.10
N ARG A 81 19.78 -4.40 -17.93
CA ARG A 81 18.60 -3.83 -18.62
C ARG A 81 17.53 -3.43 -17.63
N GLU A 82 17.19 -4.32 -16.69
CA GLU A 82 16.16 -4.04 -15.68
C GLU A 82 16.57 -2.95 -14.68
N GLN A 83 17.84 -2.87 -14.31
CA GLN A 83 18.36 -1.75 -13.52
C GLN A 83 18.12 -0.41 -14.23
N ASN A 84 18.27 -0.35 -15.55
CA ASN A 84 17.98 0.86 -16.32
C ASN A 84 16.48 1.15 -16.38
N VAL A 85 15.64 0.13 -16.51
CA VAL A 85 14.16 0.27 -16.46
C VAL A 85 13.73 0.86 -15.12
N ILE A 86 14.20 0.29 -14.01
CA ILE A 86 13.85 0.79 -12.66
C ILE A 86 14.36 2.22 -12.44
N VAL A 87 15.54 2.57 -12.95
CA VAL A 87 16.02 3.96 -12.89
C VAL A 87 15.11 4.91 -13.67
N GLN A 88 14.53 4.47 -14.79
CA GLN A 88 13.52 5.25 -15.51
C GLN A 88 12.21 5.35 -14.72
N GLU A 89 11.78 4.28 -14.06
CA GLU A 89 10.60 4.32 -13.17
C GLU A 89 10.79 5.27 -11.98
N ILE A 90 11.99 5.29 -11.38
CA ILE A 90 12.34 6.28 -10.36
C ILE A 90 12.21 7.70 -10.93
N GLY A 91 12.71 7.94 -12.15
CA GLY A 91 12.55 9.22 -12.83
C GLY A 91 11.08 9.58 -13.08
N ALA A 92 10.29 8.62 -13.56
CA ALA A 92 8.86 8.83 -13.79
C ALA A 92 8.09 9.18 -12.49
N THR A 93 8.42 8.53 -11.37
CA THR A 93 7.85 8.87 -10.06
C THR A 93 8.29 10.28 -9.60
N GLU A 94 9.55 10.66 -9.82
CA GLU A 94 10.02 12.02 -9.52
C GLU A 94 9.30 13.09 -10.37
N ASP A 95 8.82 12.73 -11.54
CA ASP A 95 8.06 13.61 -12.46
C ASP A 95 6.54 13.58 -12.20
N ALA A 96 6.05 12.71 -11.30
CA ALA A 96 4.65 12.57 -10.91
C ALA A 96 4.45 13.10 -9.46
N PRO A 97 4.15 14.37 -9.26
CA PRO A 97 4.13 14.99 -7.93
C PRO A 97 3.01 14.45 -7.03
N ASP A 98 1.91 13.98 -7.59
CA ASP A 98 0.80 13.33 -6.90
C ASP A 98 1.17 11.95 -6.34
N ASP A 99 2.08 11.21 -6.99
CA ASP A 99 2.64 9.96 -6.47
C ASP A 99 3.82 10.23 -5.53
N LEU A 100 4.73 11.11 -5.94
CA LEU A 100 5.93 11.44 -5.18
C LEU A 100 5.63 11.97 -3.78
N VAL A 101 4.56 12.73 -3.61
CA VAL A 101 4.17 13.28 -2.30
C VAL A 101 3.90 12.18 -1.27
N PHE A 102 3.41 11.00 -1.70
CA PHE A 102 3.19 9.85 -0.80
C PHE A 102 4.51 9.19 -0.39
N ASP A 103 5.48 9.05 -1.29
CA ASP A 103 6.82 8.58 -0.95
C ASP A 103 7.47 9.52 0.08
N ARG A 104 7.37 10.83 -0.13
CA ARG A 104 7.87 11.85 0.81
C ARG A 104 7.14 11.82 2.15
N LEU A 105 5.83 11.59 2.12
CA LEU A 105 5.02 11.42 3.34
C LEU A 105 5.48 10.21 4.15
N GLN A 106 5.66 9.06 3.51
CA GLN A 106 6.07 7.82 4.16
C GLN A 106 7.49 7.92 4.73
N GLU A 107 8.41 8.53 3.98
CA GLU A 107 9.77 8.84 4.47
C GLU A 107 9.75 9.76 5.70
N THR A 108 8.86 10.74 5.71
CA THR A 108 8.69 11.70 6.82
C THR A 108 8.04 11.04 8.03
N ALA A 109 7.08 10.16 7.81
CA ALA A 109 6.42 9.41 8.87
C ALA A 109 7.37 8.41 9.56
N PHE A 110 8.25 7.76 8.79
CA PHE A 110 9.16 6.71 9.25
C PHE A 110 10.62 6.97 8.84
N PRO A 111 11.24 8.07 9.30
CA PRO A 111 12.57 8.45 8.84
C PRO A 111 13.62 7.39 9.16
N LEU A 112 14.47 7.08 8.17
CA LEU A 112 15.57 6.12 8.25
C LEU A 112 15.17 4.66 8.52
N GLN A 113 13.88 4.33 8.59
CA GLN A 113 13.35 3.00 8.83
C GLN A 113 13.07 2.27 7.50
N PRO A 114 13.04 0.93 7.48
CA PRO A 114 12.72 0.17 6.25
C PRO A 114 11.38 0.57 5.64
N ILE A 115 10.33 0.65 6.46
CA ILE A 115 8.96 0.98 6.02
C ILE A 115 8.83 2.39 5.42
N GLY A 116 9.71 3.31 5.77
CA GLY A 116 9.71 4.69 5.26
C GLY A 116 10.44 4.88 3.94
N ARG A 117 10.97 3.81 3.31
CA ARG A 117 11.71 3.92 2.06
C ARG A 117 10.82 3.64 0.87
N SER A 118 11.03 4.35 -0.24
CA SER A 118 10.40 4.00 -1.52
C SER A 118 10.74 2.55 -1.89
N ILE A 119 9.76 1.81 -2.40
CA ILE A 119 9.96 0.43 -2.87
C ILE A 119 10.91 0.35 -4.08
N LEU A 120 11.00 1.43 -4.87
CA LEU A 120 11.84 1.50 -6.06
C LEU A 120 13.35 1.50 -5.74
N GLY A 121 13.72 1.89 -4.53
CA GLY A 121 15.13 2.12 -4.19
C GLY A 121 15.63 3.51 -4.61
N THR A 122 16.94 3.60 -4.80
CA THR A 122 17.59 4.77 -5.41
C THR A 122 18.41 4.31 -6.62
N PRO A 123 18.73 5.21 -7.57
CA PRO A 123 19.58 4.85 -8.71
C PRO A 123 20.91 4.18 -8.28
N ASP A 124 21.50 4.64 -7.18
CA ASP A 124 22.75 4.09 -6.67
C ASP A 124 22.58 2.68 -6.10
N THR A 125 21.54 2.46 -5.27
CA THR A 125 21.28 1.13 -4.71
C THR A 125 20.91 0.14 -5.80
N VAL A 126 20.02 0.50 -6.72
CA VAL A 126 19.58 -0.35 -7.83
C VAL A 126 20.78 -0.77 -8.70
N ARG A 127 21.64 0.18 -9.10
CA ARG A 127 22.86 -0.12 -9.88
C ARG A 127 23.89 -0.95 -9.14
N SER A 128 23.88 -0.95 -7.81
CA SER A 128 24.83 -1.73 -7.00
C SER A 128 24.51 -3.23 -6.91
N PHE A 129 23.30 -3.65 -7.29
CA PHE A 129 22.89 -5.04 -7.18
C PHE A 129 23.50 -5.90 -8.27
N ASN A 130 23.80 -7.14 -7.91
CA ASN A 130 24.28 -8.16 -8.82
C ASN A 130 23.52 -9.49 -8.57
N SER A 131 23.72 -10.46 -9.48
CA SER A 131 23.02 -11.74 -9.42
C SER A 131 23.26 -12.49 -8.09
N SER A 132 24.43 -12.34 -7.48
CA SER A 132 24.76 -12.98 -6.18
C SER A 132 23.91 -12.36 -5.05
N ARG A 133 23.74 -11.04 -5.02
CA ARG A 133 22.90 -10.34 -4.02
C ARG A 133 21.44 -10.71 -4.16
N LEU A 134 20.92 -10.79 -5.40
CA LEU A 134 19.54 -11.23 -5.66
C LEU A 134 19.31 -12.67 -5.18
N ARG A 135 20.24 -13.60 -5.47
CA ARG A 135 20.16 -14.98 -4.96
C ARG A 135 20.20 -15.04 -3.44
N ALA A 136 21.07 -14.26 -2.81
CA ALA A 136 21.16 -14.22 -1.35
C ALA A 136 19.87 -13.66 -0.73
N TYR A 137 19.27 -12.62 -1.34
CA TYR A 137 18.01 -12.06 -0.90
C TYR A 137 16.85 -13.06 -1.06
N LEU A 138 16.71 -13.69 -2.23
CA LEU A 138 15.73 -14.74 -2.50
C LEU A 138 15.85 -15.88 -1.47
N THR A 139 17.05 -16.43 -1.31
CA THR A 139 17.32 -17.55 -0.40
C THR A 139 17.01 -17.20 1.05
N ARG A 140 17.21 -15.95 1.48
CA ARG A 140 16.98 -15.51 2.86
C ARG A 140 15.51 -15.25 3.15
N ASN A 141 14.77 -14.63 2.21
CA ASN A 141 13.44 -14.10 2.47
C ASN A 141 12.32 -14.99 1.93
N TYR A 142 12.54 -15.73 0.83
CA TYR A 142 11.53 -16.61 0.25
C TYR A 142 11.64 -18.00 0.92
N ARG A 143 10.94 -18.13 2.03
CA ARG A 143 10.88 -19.33 2.87
C ARG A 143 9.43 -19.75 3.06
N ALA A 144 9.15 -21.05 3.06
CA ALA A 144 7.77 -21.54 3.21
C ALA A 144 6.99 -20.90 4.37
N PRO A 145 7.58 -20.67 5.57
CA PRO A 145 6.85 -19.99 6.64
C PRO A 145 6.48 -18.52 6.38
N ASN A 146 7.13 -17.87 5.40
CA ASN A 146 6.89 -16.48 5.00
C ASN A 146 6.11 -16.37 3.69
N MET A 147 5.63 -17.48 3.14
CA MET A 147 4.94 -17.52 1.86
C MET A 147 3.51 -18.00 2.04
N VAL A 148 2.60 -17.42 1.30
CA VAL A 148 1.21 -17.84 1.19
C VAL A 148 0.89 -18.09 -0.27
N VAL A 149 0.27 -19.21 -0.56
CA VAL A 149 -0.35 -19.48 -1.84
C VAL A 149 -1.86 -19.39 -1.66
N ALA A 150 -2.48 -18.54 -2.46
CA ALA A 150 -3.93 -18.38 -2.49
C ALA A 150 -4.46 -18.61 -3.89
N ALA A 151 -5.63 -19.20 -4.01
CA ALA A 151 -6.31 -19.41 -5.28
C ALA A 151 -7.81 -19.15 -5.12
N ALA A 152 -8.45 -18.62 -6.15
CA ALA A 152 -9.89 -18.36 -6.18
C ALA A 152 -10.44 -18.57 -7.58
N GLY A 153 -11.64 -19.16 -7.68
CA GLY A 153 -12.32 -19.45 -8.95
C GLY A 153 -12.83 -20.88 -9.02
N ALA A 154 -12.86 -21.43 -10.22
CA ALA A 154 -13.32 -22.81 -10.48
C ALA A 154 -12.21 -23.83 -10.19
N ILE A 155 -11.86 -24.02 -8.92
CA ILE A 155 -10.74 -24.82 -8.43
C ILE A 155 -11.18 -25.81 -7.34
N GLU A 156 -10.37 -26.84 -7.12
CA GLU A 156 -10.50 -27.78 -6.01
C GLU A 156 -9.30 -27.59 -5.07
N HIS A 157 -9.54 -27.37 -3.78
CA HIS A 157 -8.50 -27.07 -2.79
C HIS A 157 -7.38 -28.12 -2.76
N ASP A 158 -7.75 -29.38 -2.66
CA ASP A 158 -6.77 -30.48 -2.52
C ASP A 158 -5.89 -30.63 -3.80
N ALA A 159 -6.44 -30.32 -4.96
CA ALA A 159 -5.68 -30.32 -6.20
C ALA A 159 -4.63 -29.18 -6.23
N ILE A 160 -5.00 -28.01 -5.75
CA ILE A 160 -4.06 -26.88 -5.61
C ILE A 160 -2.96 -27.23 -4.61
N VAL A 161 -3.31 -27.77 -3.44
CA VAL A 161 -2.34 -28.17 -2.41
C VAL A 161 -1.35 -29.18 -2.97
N ALA A 162 -1.82 -30.21 -3.67
CA ALA A 162 -0.97 -31.25 -4.27
C ALA A 162 0.03 -30.69 -5.30
N GLU A 163 -0.42 -29.74 -6.16
CA GLU A 163 0.47 -29.10 -7.13
C GLU A 163 1.49 -28.18 -6.47
N VAL A 164 1.08 -27.43 -5.44
CA VAL A 164 1.96 -26.53 -4.67
C VAL A 164 3.02 -27.33 -3.92
N ASP A 165 2.64 -28.39 -3.20
CA ASP A 165 3.57 -29.25 -2.44
C ASP A 165 4.64 -29.87 -3.34
N LYS A 166 4.24 -30.29 -4.54
CA LYS A 166 5.14 -30.85 -5.53
C LYS A 166 6.14 -29.84 -6.07
N ARG A 167 5.72 -28.59 -6.32
CA ARG A 167 6.49 -27.59 -7.05
C ARG A 167 7.28 -26.64 -6.17
N LEU A 168 6.76 -26.30 -4.99
CA LEU A 168 7.39 -25.38 -4.06
C LEU A 168 8.15 -26.07 -2.91
N ALA A 169 8.35 -27.39 -3.00
CA ALA A 169 9.08 -28.18 -1.98
C ALA A 169 10.53 -27.70 -1.70
N SER A 170 11.11 -26.91 -2.59
CA SER A 170 12.46 -26.34 -2.44
C SER A 170 12.53 -25.18 -1.43
N PHE A 171 11.43 -24.51 -1.14
CA PHE A 171 11.36 -23.36 -0.21
C PHE A 171 11.36 -23.80 1.26
N LYS A 172 12.34 -24.64 1.64
CA LYS A 172 12.50 -25.13 3.01
C LYS A 172 13.36 -24.20 3.85
N GLY A 173 13.18 -24.28 5.17
CA GLY A 173 14.01 -23.58 6.14
C GLY A 173 13.17 -22.86 7.21
N PRO A 174 13.85 -22.30 8.22
CA PRO A 174 13.16 -21.50 9.23
C PRO A 174 12.57 -20.23 8.60
N ALA A 175 11.60 -19.60 9.27
CA ALA A 175 11.10 -18.29 8.90
C ALA A 175 12.24 -17.28 8.74
N ALA A 176 12.07 -16.33 7.84
CA ALA A 176 12.95 -15.16 7.80
C ALA A 176 12.87 -14.41 9.15
N PRO A 177 13.94 -13.72 9.54
CA PRO A 177 13.91 -12.87 10.74
C PRO A 177 12.74 -11.85 10.65
N ASP A 178 12.12 -11.60 11.79
CA ASP A 178 11.10 -10.54 11.87
C ASP A 178 11.66 -9.20 11.40
N PRO A 179 10.86 -8.38 10.73
CA PRO A 179 11.27 -7.04 10.35
C PRO A 179 11.52 -6.17 11.59
N GLU A 180 12.33 -5.13 11.41
CA GLU A 180 12.53 -4.11 12.44
C GLU A 180 11.18 -3.40 12.71
N PRO A 181 10.72 -3.30 13.97
CA PRO A 181 9.46 -2.65 14.28
C PRO A 181 9.41 -1.20 13.79
N ALA A 182 8.27 -0.83 13.23
CA ALA A 182 8.06 0.52 12.72
C ALA A 182 7.67 1.50 13.84
N HIS A 183 8.31 2.67 13.83
CA HIS A 183 8.05 3.74 14.80
C HIS A 183 7.69 5.02 14.07
N PHE A 184 6.43 5.40 14.13
CA PHE A 184 5.97 6.69 13.59
C PHE A 184 6.66 7.84 14.34
N ARG A 185 7.23 8.80 13.60
CA ARG A 185 7.93 9.96 14.15
C ARG A 185 7.25 11.27 13.83
N GLY A 186 6.57 11.34 12.70
CA GLY A 186 6.09 12.61 12.15
C GLY A 186 7.24 13.54 11.75
N GLY A 187 6.88 14.70 11.29
CA GLY A 187 7.82 15.71 10.80
C GLY A 187 7.29 16.41 9.56
N THR A 188 8.13 17.23 8.95
CA THR A 188 7.72 18.05 7.80
C THR A 188 8.78 17.98 6.71
N LYS A 189 8.35 17.68 5.49
CA LYS A 189 9.15 17.73 4.28
C LYS A 189 8.46 18.60 3.25
N VAL A 190 9.10 19.69 2.88
CA VAL A 190 8.61 20.64 1.88
C VAL A 190 9.64 20.73 0.75
N GLU A 191 9.19 20.50 -0.48
CA GLU A 191 10.01 20.62 -1.66
C GLU A 191 9.41 21.68 -2.61
N THR A 192 10.14 22.76 -2.86
CA THR A 192 9.73 23.75 -3.85
C THR A 192 10.06 23.23 -5.24
N ARG A 193 9.04 23.15 -6.11
CA ARG A 193 9.14 22.72 -7.50
C ARG A 193 8.29 23.63 -8.38
N GLU A 194 8.67 23.81 -9.62
CA GLU A 194 7.90 24.53 -10.63
C GLU A 194 6.76 23.62 -11.12
N LEU A 195 5.63 23.63 -10.41
CA LEU A 195 4.42 22.87 -10.70
C LEU A 195 3.24 23.84 -10.83
N GLU A 196 2.18 23.40 -11.53
CA GLU A 196 0.94 24.18 -11.64
C GLU A 196 0.14 24.17 -10.32
N GLN A 197 0.28 23.10 -9.52
CA GLN A 197 -0.45 22.91 -8.26
C GLN A 197 0.50 22.58 -7.11
N VAL A 198 0.00 22.80 -5.91
CA VAL A 198 0.57 22.29 -4.66
C VAL A 198 -0.05 20.94 -4.34
N HIS A 199 0.78 19.94 -4.16
CA HIS A 199 0.39 18.61 -3.69
C HIS A 199 0.73 18.49 -2.21
N ILE A 200 -0.28 18.25 -1.37
CA ILE A 200 -0.13 18.15 0.07
C ILE A 200 -0.59 16.78 0.52
N ALA A 201 0.27 16.07 1.23
CA ALA A 201 -0.10 14.86 1.94
C ALA A 201 0.24 15.02 3.43
N MET A 202 -0.73 14.72 4.29
CA MET A 202 -0.57 14.74 5.74
C MET A 202 -0.96 13.39 6.32
N ALA A 203 -0.22 12.89 7.29
CA ALA A 203 -0.59 11.68 8.00
C ALA A 203 -0.41 11.81 9.52
N LEU A 204 -1.25 11.08 10.24
CA LEU A 204 -1.12 10.77 11.66
C LEU A 204 -0.82 9.29 11.81
N GLN A 205 -0.31 8.90 12.98
CA GLN A 205 -0.11 7.49 13.29
C GLN A 205 -1.45 6.75 13.30
N GLY A 206 -1.65 5.90 12.28
CA GLY A 206 -2.80 5.02 12.16
C GLY A 206 -2.69 3.76 13.01
N LEU A 207 -3.53 2.78 12.70
CA LEU A 207 -3.62 1.51 13.42
C LEU A 207 -3.03 0.37 12.57
N PRO A 208 -2.39 -0.64 13.19
CA PRO A 208 -1.96 -1.84 12.50
C PRO A 208 -3.16 -2.69 12.06
N VAL A 209 -2.91 -3.60 11.13
CA VAL A 209 -3.95 -4.43 10.51
C VAL A 209 -4.73 -5.32 11.50
N ARG A 210 -4.10 -5.67 12.64
CA ARG A 210 -4.71 -6.54 13.68
C ARG A 210 -5.38 -5.77 14.82
N ASP A 211 -5.40 -4.44 14.77
CA ASP A 211 -5.98 -3.62 15.84
C ASP A 211 -7.50 -3.80 15.91
N GLU A 212 -8.04 -3.92 17.12
CA GLU A 212 -9.47 -4.10 17.35
C GLU A 212 -10.29 -2.88 16.88
N GLN A 213 -9.71 -1.69 16.90
CA GLN A 213 -10.34 -0.44 16.49
C GLN A 213 -10.19 -0.16 14.98
N LEU A 214 -9.59 -1.09 14.22
CA LEU A 214 -9.33 -0.90 12.80
C LEU A 214 -10.59 -0.46 12.03
N TYR A 215 -11.70 -1.14 12.21
CA TYR A 215 -12.95 -0.83 11.51
C TYR A 215 -13.58 0.49 11.95
N SER A 216 -13.43 0.86 13.22
CA SER A 216 -13.85 2.17 13.72
C SER A 216 -13.07 3.30 13.07
N LEU A 217 -11.73 3.13 12.91
CA LEU A 217 -10.89 4.07 12.19
C LEU A 217 -11.22 4.12 10.69
N GLN A 218 -11.49 3.00 10.06
CA GLN A 218 -11.87 2.97 8.65
C GLN A 218 -13.22 3.69 8.40
N VAL A 219 -14.19 3.52 9.27
CA VAL A 219 -15.46 4.27 9.21
C VAL A 219 -15.21 5.76 9.40
N PHE A 220 -14.42 6.16 10.41
CA PHE A 220 -14.03 7.56 10.61
C PHE A 220 -13.34 8.15 9.36
N THR A 221 -12.40 7.43 8.77
CA THR A 221 -11.72 7.83 7.54
C THR A 221 -12.70 8.00 6.38
N SER A 222 -13.63 7.07 6.22
CA SER A 222 -14.65 7.13 5.17
C SER A 222 -15.59 8.34 5.33
N VAL A 223 -16.00 8.66 6.54
CA VAL A 223 -16.79 9.86 6.80
C VAL A 223 -16.03 11.15 6.49
N LEU A 224 -14.72 11.18 6.81
CA LEU A 224 -13.90 12.35 6.52
C LEU A 224 -13.66 12.57 5.03
N GLY A 225 -13.23 11.56 4.30
CA GLY A 225 -12.74 11.74 2.94
C GLY A 225 -12.91 10.53 2.02
N GLY A 226 -13.90 9.65 2.31
CA GLY A 226 -14.11 8.41 1.53
C GLY A 226 -14.97 8.54 0.28
N GLY A 227 -15.47 9.72 -0.06
CA GLY A 227 -16.31 9.91 -1.25
C GLY A 227 -16.92 11.31 -1.34
N MET A 228 -17.73 11.55 -2.36
CA MET A 228 -18.31 12.89 -2.65
C MET A 228 -19.18 13.45 -1.52
N SER A 229 -19.78 12.63 -0.69
CA SER A 229 -20.60 13.05 0.46
C SER A 229 -19.79 13.13 1.77
N SER A 230 -18.48 12.97 1.73
CA SER A 230 -17.60 13.09 2.89
C SER A 230 -17.41 14.55 3.30
N ARG A 231 -17.02 14.76 4.55
CA ARG A 231 -16.87 16.12 5.10
C ARG A 231 -15.83 16.95 4.35
N LEU A 232 -14.67 16.39 4.07
CA LEU A 232 -13.61 17.10 3.37
C LEU A 232 -14.02 17.44 1.93
N PHE A 233 -14.65 16.49 1.23
CA PHE A 233 -15.10 16.77 -0.13
C PHE A 233 -16.14 17.90 -0.16
N GLN A 234 -17.13 17.87 0.73
CA GLN A 234 -18.16 18.89 0.79
C GLN A 234 -17.62 20.25 1.23
N GLU A 235 -16.85 20.32 2.30
CA GLU A 235 -16.38 21.59 2.86
C GLU A 235 -15.27 22.25 2.04
N VAL A 236 -14.33 21.44 1.54
CA VAL A 236 -13.13 21.97 0.86
C VAL A 236 -13.40 22.18 -0.63
N ARG A 237 -13.98 21.16 -1.29
CA ARG A 237 -14.20 21.19 -2.73
C ARG A 237 -15.52 21.85 -3.14
N GLU A 238 -16.65 21.36 -2.61
CA GLU A 238 -17.97 21.81 -3.10
C GLU A 238 -18.36 23.19 -2.58
N ILE A 239 -18.15 23.46 -1.30
CA ILE A 239 -18.58 24.71 -0.68
C ILE A 239 -17.57 25.84 -0.92
N ARG A 240 -16.25 25.56 -0.80
CA ARG A 240 -15.21 26.58 -0.87
C ARG A 240 -14.45 26.59 -2.20
N GLY A 241 -14.49 25.52 -2.97
CA GLY A 241 -13.81 25.42 -4.26
C GLY A 241 -12.26 25.45 -4.17
N LEU A 242 -11.69 25.04 -3.02
CA LEU A 242 -10.26 25.17 -2.75
C LEU A 242 -9.39 24.11 -3.43
N CYS A 243 -9.97 23.01 -3.95
CA CYS A 243 -9.22 21.95 -4.60
C CYS A 243 -10.08 21.17 -5.59
N TYR A 244 -9.43 20.51 -6.56
CA TYR A 244 -10.10 19.54 -7.42
C TYR A 244 -10.14 18.15 -6.79
N ALA A 245 -9.06 17.74 -6.12
CA ALA A 245 -8.93 16.43 -5.51
C ALA A 245 -8.63 16.56 -4.00
N ILE A 246 -9.44 15.89 -3.19
CA ILE A 246 -9.18 15.69 -1.76
C ILE A 246 -9.76 14.35 -1.32
N HIS A 247 -8.99 13.59 -0.57
CA HIS A 247 -9.45 12.32 0.02
C HIS A 247 -8.69 11.99 1.31
N ALA A 248 -9.31 11.17 2.14
CA ALA A 248 -8.67 10.57 3.31
C ALA A 248 -8.45 9.09 3.08
N PHE A 249 -7.39 8.55 3.66
CA PHE A 249 -7.03 7.14 3.55
C PHE A 249 -6.51 6.58 4.87
N HIS A 250 -6.61 5.27 5.02
CA HIS A 250 -5.94 4.53 6.08
C HIS A 250 -5.14 3.39 5.47
N MET A 251 -3.84 3.37 5.73
CA MET A 251 -2.90 2.33 5.30
C MET A 251 -2.45 1.54 6.54
N PRO A 252 -3.10 0.40 6.85
CA PRO A 252 -2.66 -0.47 7.94
C PRO A 252 -1.46 -1.29 7.49
N PHE A 253 -0.42 -1.33 8.32
CA PHE A 253 0.74 -2.22 8.20
C PHE A 253 0.67 -3.31 9.26
N ALA A 254 1.64 -4.21 9.28
CA ALA A 254 1.66 -5.34 10.21
C ALA A 254 1.73 -4.90 11.69
N ASP A 255 2.52 -3.87 11.99
CA ASP A 255 2.81 -3.40 13.35
C ASP A 255 2.52 -1.90 13.58
N THR A 256 2.12 -1.18 12.52
CA THR A 256 1.78 0.24 12.55
C THR A 256 0.73 0.58 11.50
N GLY A 257 0.47 1.84 11.26
CA GLY A 257 -0.37 2.33 10.16
C GLY A 257 -0.23 3.83 9.94
N LEU A 258 -0.77 4.29 8.81
CA LEU A 258 -0.94 5.70 8.49
C LEU A 258 -2.43 6.00 8.31
N PHE A 259 -2.96 6.94 9.08
CA PHE A 259 -4.17 7.66 8.71
C PHE A 259 -3.74 8.94 8.01
N GLY A 260 -4.17 9.17 6.80
CA GLY A 260 -3.72 10.32 6.04
C GLY A 260 -4.80 10.96 5.19
N LEU A 261 -4.44 12.08 4.62
CA LEU A 261 -5.19 12.78 3.61
C LEU A 261 -4.24 13.30 2.52
N TYR A 262 -4.81 13.49 1.35
CA TYR A 262 -4.16 14.13 0.21
C TYR A 262 -5.07 15.22 -0.34
N ALA A 263 -4.47 16.33 -0.80
CA ALA A 263 -5.14 17.35 -1.59
C ALA A 263 -4.20 17.95 -2.63
N GLY A 264 -4.75 18.20 -3.84
CA GLY A 264 -4.13 19.02 -4.88
C GLY A 264 -4.84 20.35 -4.98
N THR A 265 -4.12 21.48 -4.83
CA THR A 265 -4.70 22.83 -4.72
C THR A 265 -3.79 23.89 -5.34
N ASP A 266 -4.31 25.09 -5.52
CA ASP A 266 -3.51 26.23 -5.90
C ASP A 266 -2.67 26.77 -4.74
N GLU A 267 -1.53 27.41 -5.02
CA GLU A 267 -0.63 27.94 -3.99
C GLU A 267 -1.35 28.89 -3.02
N SER A 268 -2.19 29.78 -3.54
CA SER A 268 -2.91 30.78 -2.75
C SER A 268 -3.92 30.16 -1.79
N ASP A 269 -4.48 29.00 -2.15
CA ASP A 269 -5.58 28.34 -1.42
C ASP A 269 -5.07 27.34 -0.37
N ALA A 270 -3.83 26.87 -0.52
CA ALA A 270 -3.24 25.85 0.34
C ALA A 270 -3.30 26.16 1.85
N PRO A 271 -3.04 27.39 2.33
CA PRO A 271 -3.18 27.71 3.75
C PRO A 271 -4.62 27.64 4.27
N GLU A 272 -5.61 28.09 3.48
CA GLU A 272 -7.02 28.04 3.86
C GLU A 272 -7.51 26.59 3.83
N LEU A 273 -7.20 25.84 2.78
CA LEU A 273 -7.50 24.42 2.67
C LEU A 273 -7.03 23.66 3.90
N MET A 274 -5.78 23.86 4.32
CA MET A 274 -5.23 23.14 5.47
C MET A 274 -5.93 23.53 6.79
N ARG A 275 -6.34 24.80 6.98
CA ARG A 275 -7.14 25.18 8.15
C ARG A 275 -8.49 24.46 8.18
N VAL A 276 -9.20 24.43 7.04
CA VAL A 276 -10.48 23.73 6.93
C VAL A 276 -10.31 22.23 7.18
N VAL A 277 -9.27 21.61 6.64
CA VAL A 277 -8.94 20.21 6.88
C VAL A 277 -8.79 19.92 8.37
N ILE A 278 -7.98 20.71 9.07
CA ILE A 278 -7.74 20.56 10.51
C ILE A 278 -9.03 20.72 11.31
N ASP A 279 -9.84 21.73 10.95
CA ASP A 279 -11.11 21.98 11.61
C ASP A 279 -12.07 20.79 11.39
N GLN A 280 -12.13 20.23 10.18
CA GLN A 280 -12.98 19.06 9.89
C GLN A 280 -12.52 17.81 10.62
N ILE A 281 -11.21 17.54 10.70
CA ILE A 281 -10.70 16.42 11.49
C ILE A 281 -11.07 16.57 12.97
N SER A 282 -10.82 17.74 13.55
CA SER A 282 -11.12 18.03 14.95
C SER A 282 -12.62 17.94 15.23
N ASN A 283 -13.43 18.60 14.43
CA ASN A 283 -14.90 18.60 14.57
C ASN A 283 -15.49 17.20 14.43
N ALA A 284 -14.93 16.35 13.56
CA ALA A 284 -15.44 15.00 13.36
C ALA A 284 -15.35 14.16 14.64
N THR A 285 -14.35 14.38 15.49
CA THR A 285 -14.22 13.64 16.76
C THR A 285 -15.37 13.87 17.73
N GLU A 286 -16.09 15.00 17.59
CA GLU A 286 -17.18 15.40 18.47
C GLU A 286 -18.56 15.35 17.79
N THR A 287 -18.62 15.63 16.50
CA THR A 287 -19.88 15.94 15.79
C THR A 287 -20.31 14.89 14.77
N LEU A 288 -19.61 13.74 14.64
CA LEU A 288 -20.09 12.63 13.80
C LEU A 288 -21.51 12.25 14.19
N ASN A 289 -22.36 11.95 13.19
CA ASN A 289 -23.74 11.58 13.43
C ASN A 289 -24.10 10.22 12.79
N ASP A 290 -25.28 9.68 13.14
CA ASP A 290 -25.75 8.37 12.66
C ASP A 290 -25.82 8.28 11.14
N THR A 291 -26.26 9.34 10.48
CA THR A 291 -26.40 9.36 9.01
C THR A 291 -25.06 9.19 8.33
N GLU A 292 -24.02 9.87 8.80
CA GLU A 292 -22.65 9.78 8.26
C GLU A 292 -22.06 8.40 8.50
N VAL A 293 -22.13 7.91 9.74
CA VAL A 293 -21.59 6.59 10.13
C VAL A 293 -22.30 5.46 9.36
N ASN A 294 -23.64 5.49 9.29
CA ASN A 294 -24.39 4.46 8.57
C ASN A 294 -24.12 4.48 7.06
N ARG A 295 -23.95 5.67 6.46
CA ARG A 295 -23.56 5.80 5.05
C ARG A 295 -22.15 5.21 4.80
N ALA A 296 -21.17 5.54 5.64
CA ALA A 296 -19.82 4.98 5.55
C ALA A 296 -19.83 3.44 5.67
N LYS A 297 -20.55 2.89 6.65
CA LYS A 297 -20.72 1.43 6.81
C LYS A 297 -21.36 0.79 5.58
N ALA A 298 -22.39 1.42 5.01
CA ALA A 298 -23.04 0.92 3.80
C ALA A 298 -22.09 0.92 2.60
N GLN A 299 -21.30 1.99 2.40
CA GLN A 299 -20.30 2.08 1.34
C GLN A 299 -19.20 1.04 1.51
N MET A 300 -18.67 0.87 2.71
CA MET A 300 -17.64 -0.14 2.99
C MET A 300 -18.12 -1.57 2.70
N LYS A 301 -19.35 -1.91 3.15
CA LYS A 301 -19.94 -3.24 2.90
C LYS A 301 -20.20 -3.45 1.40
N ALA A 302 -20.79 -2.47 0.74
CA ALA A 302 -21.05 -2.56 -0.69
C ALA A 302 -19.76 -2.70 -1.50
N GLY A 303 -18.74 -1.90 -1.19
CA GLY A 303 -17.44 -1.98 -1.84
C GLY A 303 -16.77 -3.35 -1.64
N LEU A 304 -16.83 -3.91 -0.43
CA LEU A 304 -16.33 -5.24 -0.13
C LEU A 304 -17.07 -6.32 -0.96
N LEU A 305 -18.40 -6.29 -0.96
CA LEU A 305 -19.22 -7.28 -1.68
C LEU A 305 -19.00 -7.22 -3.18
N MET A 306 -18.99 -6.02 -3.77
CA MET A 306 -18.75 -5.85 -5.21
C MET A 306 -17.32 -6.26 -5.61
N ALA A 307 -16.32 -5.98 -4.79
CA ALA A 307 -14.95 -6.41 -5.07
C ALA A 307 -14.82 -7.95 -5.14
N LEU A 308 -15.60 -8.68 -4.34
CA LEU A 308 -15.58 -10.15 -4.31
C LEU A 308 -16.21 -10.82 -5.55
N GLU A 309 -16.83 -10.07 -6.46
CA GLU A 309 -17.22 -10.59 -7.77
C GLU A 309 -15.99 -10.88 -8.66
N SER A 310 -14.86 -10.26 -8.40
CA SER A 310 -13.59 -10.52 -9.07
C SER A 310 -12.82 -11.66 -8.38
N SER A 311 -12.40 -12.68 -9.15
CA SER A 311 -11.51 -13.73 -8.63
C SER A 311 -10.13 -13.18 -8.22
N GLU A 312 -9.64 -12.15 -8.89
CA GLU A 312 -8.40 -11.45 -8.55
C GLU A 312 -8.51 -10.73 -7.20
N ALA A 313 -9.60 -10.00 -6.97
CA ALA A 313 -9.84 -9.36 -5.67
C ALA A 313 -9.98 -10.40 -4.54
N ARG A 314 -10.66 -11.53 -4.81
CA ARG A 314 -10.77 -12.65 -3.85
C ARG A 314 -9.43 -13.26 -3.49
N VAL A 315 -8.59 -13.58 -4.48
CA VAL A 315 -7.28 -14.18 -4.22
C VAL A 315 -6.37 -13.22 -3.46
N GLY A 316 -6.38 -11.93 -3.84
CA GLY A 316 -5.62 -10.90 -3.13
C GLY A 316 -6.08 -10.71 -1.69
N GLN A 317 -7.40 -10.74 -1.44
CA GLN A 317 -7.95 -10.67 -0.08
C GLN A 317 -7.54 -11.88 0.76
N LEU A 318 -7.66 -13.10 0.23
CA LEU A 318 -7.26 -14.33 0.92
C LEU A 318 -5.77 -14.31 1.28
N ALA A 319 -4.90 -13.93 0.32
CA ALA A 319 -3.47 -13.83 0.57
C ALA A 319 -3.15 -12.82 1.68
N ARG A 320 -3.71 -11.61 1.63
CA ARG A 320 -3.53 -10.60 2.68
C ARG A 320 -4.04 -11.07 4.04
N GLN A 321 -5.20 -11.73 4.09
CA GLN A 321 -5.74 -12.25 5.36
C GLN A 321 -4.86 -13.35 5.94
N MET A 322 -4.36 -14.27 5.13
CA MET A 322 -3.44 -15.31 5.57
C MET A 322 -2.13 -14.71 6.11
N LEU A 323 -1.55 -13.72 5.43
CA LEU A 323 -0.35 -13.02 5.89
C LEU A 323 -0.63 -12.24 7.19
N ALA A 324 -1.75 -11.53 7.25
CA ALA A 324 -2.08 -10.69 8.39
C ALA A 324 -2.58 -11.48 9.61
N TYR A 325 -3.44 -12.47 9.43
CA TYR A 325 -4.16 -13.15 10.52
C TYR A 325 -3.83 -14.63 10.67
N GLY A 326 -3.11 -15.23 9.72
CA GLY A 326 -2.85 -16.68 9.66
C GLY A 326 -4.11 -17.52 9.32
N ARG A 327 -5.20 -16.87 8.94
CA ARG A 327 -6.46 -17.52 8.55
C ARG A 327 -7.27 -16.66 7.58
N PRO A 328 -8.12 -17.27 6.75
CA PRO A 328 -9.17 -16.54 6.05
C PRO A 328 -10.16 -15.95 7.05
N MET A 329 -10.67 -14.76 6.76
CA MET A 329 -11.80 -14.16 7.50
C MET A 329 -13.07 -14.35 6.68
N PRO A 330 -14.09 -15.05 7.23
CA PRO A 330 -15.40 -15.13 6.58
C PRO A 330 -15.97 -13.74 6.31
N LEU A 331 -16.71 -13.61 5.21
CA LEU A 331 -17.31 -12.33 4.83
C LEU A 331 -18.25 -11.80 5.94
N GLU A 332 -19.00 -12.71 6.54
CA GLU A 332 -19.95 -12.42 7.63
C GLU A 332 -19.22 -11.86 8.87
N GLU A 333 -17.99 -12.33 9.14
CA GLU A 333 -17.17 -11.80 10.25
C GLU A 333 -16.75 -10.34 9.96
N ILE A 334 -16.35 -10.04 8.72
CA ILE A 334 -15.96 -8.69 8.33
C ILE A 334 -17.17 -7.76 8.38
N VAL A 335 -18.30 -8.19 7.82
CA VAL A 335 -19.56 -7.43 7.84
C VAL A 335 -20.01 -7.16 9.28
N ALA A 336 -19.95 -8.17 10.15
CA ALA A 336 -20.31 -8.00 11.56
C ALA A 336 -19.39 -6.99 12.29
N LYS A 337 -18.08 -6.99 11.99
CA LYS A 337 -17.15 -6.01 12.54
C LYS A 337 -17.45 -4.57 12.07
N VAL A 338 -17.81 -4.40 10.79
CA VAL A 338 -18.25 -3.10 10.27
C VAL A 338 -19.57 -2.68 10.91
N ASP A 339 -20.54 -3.60 11.05
CA ASP A 339 -21.83 -3.30 11.64
C ASP A 339 -21.75 -2.98 13.14
N ALA A 340 -20.78 -3.54 13.85
CA ALA A 340 -20.53 -3.25 15.26
C ALA A 340 -19.96 -1.84 15.53
N VAL A 341 -19.50 -1.13 14.51
CA VAL A 341 -18.99 0.25 14.70
C VAL A 341 -20.13 1.17 15.10
N THR A 342 -19.96 1.89 16.21
CA THR A 342 -20.87 2.92 16.72
C THR A 342 -20.29 4.32 16.48
N ILE A 343 -21.10 5.36 16.68
CA ILE A 343 -20.64 6.75 16.65
C ILE A 343 -19.52 6.96 17.68
N GLU A 344 -19.71 6.43 18.88
CA GLU A 344 -18.79 6.57 19.99
C GLU A 344 -17.44 5.91 19.66
N SER A 345 -17.45 4.69 19.08
CA SER A 345 -16.21 4.01 18.69
C SER A 345 -15.49 4.71 17.54
N ALA A 346 -16.23 5.25 16.57
CA ALA A 346 -15.65 6.03 15.46
C ALA A 346 -15.05 7.36 15.95
N ARG A 347 -15.75 8.09 16.81
CA ARG A 347 -15.25 9.31 17.46
C ARG A 347 -14.01 9.03 18.31
N ALA A 348 -14.04 7.98 19.12
CA ALA A 348 -12.92 7.58 19.95
C ALA A 348 -11.67 7.24 19.11
N ALA A 349 -11.84 6.53 17.98
CA ALA A 349 -10.75 6.26 17.05
C ALA A 349 -10.16 7.55 16.47
N GLY A 350 -11.01 8.51 16.05
CA GLY A 350 -10.59 9.82 15.58
C GLY A 350 -9.85 10.63 16.66
N SER A 351 -10.37 10.70 17.88
CA SER A 351 -9.74 11.39 18.99
C SER A 351 -8.37 10.79 19.33
N ALA A 352 -8.25 9.47 19.30
CA ALA A 352 -6.99 8.78 19.53
C ALA A 352 -5.90 9.13 18.49
N LEU A 353 -6.29 9.36 17.22
CA LEU A 353 -5.36 9.81 16.17
C LEU A 353 -4.72 11.15 16.51
N ILE A 354 -5.54 12.12 16.91
CA ILE A 354 -5.09 13.50 17.16
C ILE A 354 -4.16 13.58 18.38
N SER A 355 -4.37 12.71 19.36
CA SER A 355 -3.63 12.73 20.63
C SER A 355 -2.28 11.98 20.60
N ARG A 356 -2.00 11.19 19.56
CA ARG A 356 -0.87 10.24 19.61
C ARG A 356 0.49 10.80 19.23
N ALA A 357 0.60 11.65 18.21
CA ALA A 357 1.90 12.10 17.72
C ALA A 357 1.81 13.35 16.84
N LYS A 358 2.96 13.98 16.61
CA LYS A 358 3.07 15.03 15.59
C LYS A 358 2.68 14.46 14.21
N PRO A 359 1.98 15.24 13.36
CA PRO A 359 1.70 14.80 11.99
C PRO A 359 3.00 14.64 11.19
N ALA A 360 2.97 13.73 10.22
CA ALA A 360 3.90 13.74 9.09
C ALA A 360 3.27 14.58 7.97
N ILE A 361 4.04 15.47 7.38
CA ILE A 361 3.58 16.36 6.33
C ILE A 361 4.58 16.33 5.19
N ALA A 362 4.08 16.09 3.98
CA ALA A 362 4.83 16.28 2.75
C ALA A 362 4.08 17.28 1.87
N ALA A 363 4.80 18.23 1.30
CA ALA A 363 4.24 19.21 0.38
C ALA A 363 5.21 19.47 -0.77
N LEU A 364 4.70 19.42 -1.99
CA LEU A 364 5.43 19.67 -3.24
C LEU A 364 4.69 20.74 -4.03
N GLY A 365 5.37 21.73 -4.56
CA GLY A 365 4.73 22.73 -5.42
C GLY A 365 5.46 24.06 -5.47
N PRO A 366 4.85 25.06 -6.14
CA PRO A 366 5.44 26.39 -6.24
C PRO A 366 5.41 27.14 -4.90
N GLY A 367 6.30 28.09 -4.76
CA GLY A 367 6.23 29.20 -3.83
C GLY A 367 6.64 28.98 -2.39
N SER A 368 6.58 30.10 -1.67
CA SER A 368 6.98 30.19 -0.24
C SER A 368 5.85 29.85 0.73
N GLY A 369 4.61 29.70 0.24
CA GLY A 369 3.43 29.40 1.07
C GLY A 369 3.42 28.01 1.68
N LEU A 370 4.18 27.06 1.12
CA LEU A 370 4.25 25.68 1.57
C LEU A 370 4.69 25.54 3.03
N ALA A 371 5.66 26.32 3.47
CA ALA A 371 6.14 26.31 4.87
C ALA A 371 5.06 26.77 5.85
N SER A 372 4.25 27.78 5.49
CA SER A 372 3.12 28.23 6.31
C SER A 372 2.01 27.18 6.36
N THR A 373 1.75 26.50 5.28
CA THR A 373 0.77 25.39 5.19
C THR A 373 1.17 24.22 6.09
N ALA A 374 2.44 23.86 6.09
CA ALA A 374 2.98 22.84 6.98
C ALA A 374 2.88 23.24 8.46
N ALA A 375 3.17 24.51 8.79
CA ALA A 375 3.02 25.02 10.15
C ALA A 375 1.56 25.02 10.64
N ILE A 376 0.59 25.25 9.74
CA ILE A 376 -0.84 25.11 10.04
C ILE A 376 -1.17 23.66 10.36
N ALA A 377 -0.68 22.70 9.58
CA ALA A 377 -0.91 21.27 9.81
C ALA A 377 -0.35 20.80 11.17
N GLU A 378 0.80 21.31 11.60
CA GLU A 378 1.37 21.04 12.92
C GLU A 378 0.49 21.56 14.07
N SER A 379 -0.39 22.54 13.82
CA SER A 379 -1.28 23.08 14.85
C SER A 379 -2.38 22.10 15.29
N LEU A 380 -2.64 21.02 14.53
CA LEU A 380 -3.63 20.00 14.88
C LEU A 380 -3.35 19.38 16.25
N VAL A 381 -2.09 19.09 16.55
CA VAL A 381 -1.69 18.49 17.85
C VAL A 381 -1.83 19.47 19.01
N ARG A 382 -1.66 20.78 18.76
CA ARG A 382 -1.82 21.80 19.82
C ARG A 382 -3.26 22.01 20.27
N ARG A 383 -4.24 21.63 19.43
CA ARG A 383 -5.68 21.74 19.75
C ARG A 383 -6.20 20.55 20.56
N ALA A 384 -5.45 19.45 20.58
CA ALA A 384 -5.80 18.23 21.32
C ALA A 384 -5.19 18.18 22.74
N ALA A 385 -4.30 19.10 23.08
CA ALA A 385 -3.66 19.27 24.39
C ALA A 385 -4.37 20.36 25.21
#